data_7395eac343dbedffe1af30ea34f1b8fe
#
_entry.id   7395eac343dbedffe1af30ea34f1b8fe
#
_cell.length_a   1.000
_cell.length_b   1.000
_cell.length_c   1.000
_cell.angle_alpha   90.00
_cell.angle_beta   90.00
_cell.angle_gamma   90.00
#
_symmetry.space_group_name_H-M   'P 1'
#
loop_
_entity.id
_entity.type
_entity.pdbx_description
1 polymer ?
#
loop_
_entity_poly.entity_id
_entity_poly.type
_entity_poly.pdbx_seq_one_letter_code
_entity_poly.pdbx_strand_id
1 'polypeptide(L)'
;MPAYIHEAMVAAYVRDATYVPMDDETLGPYIKPWLGAEGQEAFYRQIFQNDPRYTDEVQPLYGRIERPVMIVWGEEDRWIPLEKGEQLHKAIPGSQLRTIPRCAHLAQEDAPEAVAEFLTDFLAP
;
A
#
# COMPACT_ATOMS: atom_id res chain seq x y z
N MET A 1 -24.14 -3.02 8.94
CA MET A 1 -23.37 -3.98 9.77
C MET A 1 -23.25 -3.40 11.18
N PRO A 2 -23.39 -4.19 12.26
CA PRO A 2 -23.17 -3.72 13.64
C PRO A 2 -21.77 -3.18 13.85
N ALA A 3 -21.63 -2.11 14.66
CA ALA A 3 -20.36 -1.39 14.82
C ALA A 3 -19.18 -2.30 15.29
N TYR A 4 -19.43 -3.19 16.25
CA TYR A 4 -18.39 -4.09 16.77
C TYR A 4 -17.89 -5.11 15.73
N ILE A 5 -18.76 -5.54 14.81
CA ILE A 5 -18.37 -6.45 13.70
C ILE A 5 -17.55 -5.67 12.67
N HIS A 6 -17.99 -4.45 12.36
CA HIS A 6 -17.25 -3.57 11.46
C HIS A 6 -15.85 -3.27 11.98
N GLU A 7 -15.72 -2.90 13.25
CA GLU A 7 -14.43 -2.66 13.91
C GLU A 7 -13.51 -3.88 13.83
N ALA A 8 -14.01 -5.06 14.17
CA ALA A 8 -13.24 -6.29 14.09
C ALA A 8 -12.78 -6.60 12.66
N MET A 9 -13.65 -6.36 11.67
CA MET A 9 -13.32 -6.56 10.26
C MET A 9 -12.25 -5.58 9.78
N VAL A 10 -12.37 -4.29 10.10
CA VAL A 10 -11.38 -3.27 9.74
C VAL A 10 -10.03 -3.55 10.41
N ALA A 11 -10.05 -3.94 11.69
CA ALA A 11 -8.84 -4.32 12.42
C ALA A 11 -8.13 -5.52 11.78
N ALA A 12 -8.86 -6.56 11.41
CA ALA A 12 -8.29 -7.73 10.73
C ALA A 12 -7.73 -7.36 9.34
N TYR A 13 -8.46 -6.53 8.60
CA TYR A 13 -8.05 -6.05 7.29
C TYR A 13 -6.72 -5.27 7.36
N VAL A 14 -6.60 -4.31 8.28
CA VAL A 14 -5.36 -3.52 8.41
C VAL A 14 -4.19 -4.37 8.91
N ARG A 15 -4.41 -5.30 9.86
CA ARG A 15 -3.35 -6.20 10.33
C ARG A 15 -2.80 -7.11 9.25
N ASP A 16 -3.60 -7.49 8.28
CA ASP A 16 -3.14 -8.31 7.15
C ASP A 16 -2.23 -7.54 6.16
N ALA A 17 -2.23 -6.22 6.25
CA ALA A 17 -1.40 -5.36 5.41
C ALA A 17 0.09 -5.31 5.83
N THR A 18 0.45 -5.88 6.98
CA THR A 18 1.85 -5.95 7.47
C THR A 18 2.35 -7.39 7.54
N TYR A 19 3.65 -7.56 7.42
CA TYR A 19 4.32 -8.86 7.54
C TYR A 19 4.21 -9.40 8.97
N VAL A 20 4.54 -8.55 9.95
CA VAL A 20 4.27 -8.80 11.36
C VAL A 20 2.98 -8.07 11.74
N PRO A 21 1.94 -8.77 12.21
CA PRO A 21 0.69 -8.11 12.58
C PRO A 21 0.92 -6.97 13.59
N MET A 22 0.33 -5.81 13.32
CA MET A 22 0.41 -4.65 14.21
C MET A 22 -0.14 -4.98 15.60
N ASP A 23 0.50 -4.46 16.64
CA ASP A 23 -0.07 -4.41 17.97
C ASP A 23 -1.25 -3.42 18.05
N ASP A 24 -1.97 -3.42 19.15
CA ASP A 24 -3.18 -2.59 19.30
C ASP A 24 -2.87 -1.09 19.37
N GLU A 25 -1.69 -0.69 19.85
CA GLU A 25 -1.26 0.70 19.94
C GLU A 25 -1.01 1.28 18.54
N THR A 26 -0.26 0.55 17.71
CA THR A 26 0.03 0.92 16.33
C THR A 26 -1.24 0.87 15.46
N LEU A 27 -2.09 -0.15 15.64
CA LEU A 27 -3.30 -0.35 14.87
C LEU A 27 -4.35 0.75 15.10
N GLY A 28 -4.48 1.23 16.35
CA GLY A 28 -5.53 2.17 16.74
C GLY A 28 -5.67 3.38 15.82
N PRO A 29 -4.62 4.14 15.54
CA PRO A 29 -4.65 5.27 14.61
C PRO A 29 -5.13 4.91 13.20
N TYR A 30 -4.82 3.71 12.69
CA TYR A 30 -5.23 3.27 11.36
C TYR A 30 -6.72 2.95 11.25
N ILE A 31 -7.29 2.35 12.29
CA ILE A 31 -8.70 1.95 12.25
C ILE A 31 -9.65 3.06 12.69
N LYS A 32 -9.23 3.95 13.59
CA LYS A 32 -10.05 5.00 14.18
C LYS A 32 -10.83 5.85 13.16
N PRO A 33 -10.26 6.29 12.04
CA PRO A 33 -10.99 7.09 11.04
C PRO A 33 -12.16 6.34 10.38
N TRP A 34 -12.12 5.03 10.39
CA TRP A 34 -13.11 4.16 9.76
C TRP A 34 -14.24 3.71 10.71
N LEU A 35 -14.17 4.09 11.98
CA LEU A 35 -15.16 3.71 13.00
C LEU A 35 -16.30 4.73 13.10
N GLY A 36 -17.38 4.33 13.78
CA GLY A 36 -18.59 5.13 13.90
C GLY A 36 -19.42 5.13 12.60
N ALA A 37 -20.51 5.87 12.59
CA ALA A 37 -21.45 5.87 11.47
C ALA A 37 -20.83 6.44 10.18
N GLU A 38 -20.15 7.59 10.32
CA GLU A 38 -19.50 8.26 9.18
C GLU A 38 -18.30 7.49 8.65
N GLY A 39 -17.45 6.97 9.54
CA GLY A 39 -16.27 6.17 9.18
C GLY A 39 -16.65 4.86 8.50
N GLN A 40 -17.67 4.16 9.01
CA GLN A 40 -18.19 2.95 8.40
C GLN A 40 -18.76 3.21 7.00
N GLU A 41 -19.51 4.28 6.82
CA GLU A 41 -20.02 4.66 5.50
C GLU A 41 -18.88 5.01 4.53
N ALA A 42 -17.91 5.78 4.96
CA ALA A 42 -16.74 6.14 4.16
C ALA A 42 -15.92 4.93 3.74
N PHE A 43 -15.72 3.96 4.65
CA PHE A 43 -15.01 2.71 4.36
C PHE A 43 -15.67 1.92 3.23
N TYR A 44 -16.98 1.69 3.32
CA TYR A 44 -17.69 0.95 2.27
C TYR A 44 -17.76 1.72 0.96
N ARG A 45 -17.94 3.03 1.00
CA ARG A 45 -17.93 3.86 -0.21
C ARG A 45 -16.58 3.75 -0.94
N GLN A 46 -15.46 3.78 -0.22
CA GLN A 46 -14.13 3.60 -0.82
C GLN A 46 -13.99 2.23 -1.49
N ILE A 47 -14.43 1.15 -0.84
CA ILE A 47 -14.37 -0.21 -1.42
C ILE A 47 -15.23 -0.31 -2.68
N PHE A 48 -16.45 0.25 -2.67
CA PHE A 48 -17.35 0.21 -3.82
C PHE A 48 -16.89 1.08 -5.00
N GLN A 49 -16.02 2.06 -4.75
CA GLN A 49 -15.44 2.91 -5.79
C GLN A 49 -14.20 2.30 -6.45
N ASN A 50 -13.74 1.15 -5.98
CA ASN A 50 -12.60 0.45 -6.58
C ASN A 50 -13.01 -0.09 -7.97
N ASP A 51 -12.55 0.58 -9.02
CA ASP A 51 -12.82 0.24 -10.41
C ASP A 51 -11.49 0.16 -11.18
N PRO A 52 -11.14 -1.03 -11.71
CA PRO A 52 -9.91 -1.22 -12.49
C PRO A 52 -9.74 -0.28 -13.67
N ARG A 53 -10.84 0.24 -14.24
CA ARG A 53 -10.81 1.17 -15.38
C ARG A 53 -9.91 2.38 -15.13
N TYR A 54 -9.90 2.91 -13.90
CA TYR A 54 -9.06 4.07 -13.57
C TYR A 54 -7.57 3.79 -13.67
N THR A 55 -7.16 2.55 -13.42
CA THR A 55 -5.77 2.12 -13.62
C THR A 55 -5.52 1.78 -15.08
N ASP A 56 -6.44 1.07 -15.73
CA ASP A 56 -6.32 0.64 -17.13
C ASP A 56 -6.20 1.82 -18.09
N GLU A 57 -6.90 2.93 -17.83
CA GLU A 57 -6.83 4.16 -18.63
C GLU A 57 -5.46 4.83 -18.58
N VAL A 58 -4.74 4.75 -17.45
CA VAL A 58 -3.44 5.42 -17.28
C VAL A 58 -2.25 4.51 -17.59
N GLN A 59 -2.42 3.21 -17.52
CA GLN A 59 -1.35 2.24 -17.75
C GLN A 59 -0.63 2.43 -19.10
N PRO A 60 -1.31 2.69 -20.25
CA PRO A 60 -0.64 2.96 -21.53
C PRO A 60 0.25 4.20 -21.52
N LEU A 61 0.11 5.08 -20.54
CA LEU A 61 0.88 6.32 -20.41
C LEU A 61 2.18 6.15 -19.61
N TYR A 62 2.37 5.03 -18.90
CA TYR A 62 3.56 4.79 -18.07
C TYR A 62 4.87 4.88 -18.87
N GLY A 63 4.88 4.46 -20.12
CA GLY A 63 6.03 4.59 -21.00
C GLY A 63 6.42 6.03 -21.38
N ARG A 64 5.60 7.03 -21.04
CA ARG A 64 5.85 8.46 -21.28
C ARG A 64 6.39 9.19 -20.04
N ILE A 65 6.64 8.50 -18.95
CA ILE A 65 7.18 9.11 -17.72
C ILE A 65 8.66 9.42 -17.95
N GLU A 66 9.00 10.71 -17.96
CA GLU A 66 10.36 11.22 -18.17
C GLU A 66 11.09 11.58 -16.87
N ARG A 67 10.44 11.44 -15.74
CA ARG A 67 11.02 11.75 -14.43
C ARG A 67 11.65 10.49 -13.81
N PRO A 68 12.68 10.64 -12.98
CA PRO A 68 13.18 9.52 -12.21
C PRO A 68 12.05 8.88 -11.39
N VAL A 69 11.98 7.55 -11.42
CA VAL A 69 11.00 6.77 -10.67
C VAL A 69 11.72 5.69 -9.89
N MET A 70 11.44 5.58 -8.60
CA MET A 70 11.80 4.45 -7.78
C MET A 70 10.53 3.76 -7.29
N ILE A 71 10.49 2.45 -7.44
CA ILE A 71 9.42 1.57 -6.98
C ILE A 71 9.98 0.79 -5.80
N VAL A 72 9.33 0.88 -4.65
CA VAL A 72 9.67 0.11 -3.45
C VAL A 72 8.54 -0.87 -3.16
N TRP A 73 8.88 -2.15 -2.96
CA TRP A 73 7.87 -3.19 -2.80
C TRP A 73 8.26 -4.22 -1.74
N GLY A 74 7.29 -4.59 -0.89
CA GLY A 74 7.46 -5.71 0.05
C GLY A 74 7.36 -7.05 -0.68
N GLU A 75 8.32 -7.97 -0.43
CA GLU A 75 8.37 -9.27 -1.09
C GLU A 75 7.20 -10.17 -0.69
N GLU A 76 6.66 -9.98 0.51
CA GLU A 76 5.55 -10.74 1.07
C GLU A 76 4.21 -9.98 1.04
N ASP A 77 4.06 -9.00 0.14
CA ASP A 77 2.79 -8.32 -0.08
C ASP A 77 1.72 -9.31 -0.60
N ARG A 78 0.77 -9.63 0.28
CA ARG A 78 -0.33 -10.55 -0.02
C ARG A 78 -1.52 -9.87 -0.69
N TRP A 79 -1.59 -8.54 -0.62
CA TRP A 79 -2.67 -7.77 -1.26
C TRP A 79 -2.37 -7.50 -2.72
N ILE A 80 -1.15 -7.04 -2.99
CA ILE A 80 -0.68 -6.78 -4.35
C ILE A 80 0.69 -7.46 -4.51
N PRO A 81 0.73 -8.65 -5.13
CA PRO A 81 1.94 -9.46 -5.25
C PRO A 81 3.09 -8.72 -5.95
N LEU A 82 4.34 -9.05 -5.60
CA LEU A 82 5.57 -8.44 -6.12
C LEU A 82 5.62 -8.42 -7.65
N GLU A 83 5.00 -9.40 -8.33
CA GLU A 83 4.91 -9.45 -9.79
C GLU A 83 4.25 -8.21 -10.39
N LYS A 84 3.38 -7.52 -9.62
CA LYS A 84 2.79 -6.24 -10.05
C LYS A 84 3.80 -5.09 -9.99
N GLY A 85 4.67 -5.07 -8.99
CA GLY A 85 5.81 -4.16 -8.91
C GLY A 85 6.79 -4.36 -10.06
N GLU A 86 7.08 -5.63 -10.42
CA GLU A 86 7.92 -5.96 -11.57
C GLU A 86 7.28 -5.56 -12.91
N GLN A 87 5.97 -5.75 -13.06
CA GLN A 87 5.22 -5.30 -14.24
C GLN A 87 5.27 -3.77 -14.37
N LEU A 88 5.10 -3.05 -13.27
CA LEU A 88 5.19 -1.60 -13.23
C LEU A 88 6.61 -1.13 -13.60
N HIS A 89 7.64 -1.77 -13.06
CA HIS A 89 9.03 -1.49 -13.41
C HIS A 89 9.31 -1.67 -14.90
N LYS A 90 8.80 -2.73 -15.52
CA LYS A 90 8.91 -2.96 -16.96
C LYS A 90 8.15 -1.92 -17.80
N ALA A 91 7.03 -1.40 -17.27
CA ALA A 91 6.19 -0.42 -17.96
C ALA A 91 6.74 1.01 -17.91
N ILE A 92 7.60 1.34 -16.91
CA ILE A 92 8.20 2.66 -16.74
C ILE A 92 9.68 2.61 -17.11
N PRO A 93 10.09 3.09 -18.29
CA PRO A 93 11.49 3.06 -18.73
C PRO A 93 12.40 3.83 -17.76
N GLY A 94 13.51 3.22 -17.39
CA GLY A 94 14.49 3.86 -16.50
C GLY A 94 14.09 3.92 -15.02
N SER A 95 12.96 3.33 -14.63
CA SER A 95 12.61 3.19 -13.21
C SER A 95 13.60 2.28 -12.48
N GLN A 96 13.67 2.41 -11.16
CA GLN A 96 14.39 1.50 -10.27
C GLN A 96 13.38 0.69 -9.49
N LEU A 97 13.63 -0.61 -9.30
CA LEU A 97 12.85 -1.46 -8.40
C LEU A 97 13.72 -1.85 -7.21
N ARG A 98 13.23 -1.60 -6.01
CA ARG A 98 13.81 -2.02 -4.73
C ARG A 98 12.82 -2.93 -4.01
N THR A 99 13.24 -4.11 -3.65
CA THR A 99 12.42 -5.05 -2.88
C THR A 99 12.90 -5.14 -1.43
N ILE A 100 11.99 -5.39 -0.52
CA ILE A 100 12.28 -5.51 0.90
C ILE A 100 11.77 -6.87 1.39
N PRO A 101 12.67 -7.76 1.84
CA PRO A 101 12.26 -9.05 2.39
C PRO A 101 11.60 -8.90 3.76
N ARG A 102 10.71 -9.82 4.11
CA ARG A 102 9.92 -9.79 5.35
C ARG A 102 9.12 -8.49 5.51
N CYS A 103 8.55 -8.04 4.41
CA CYS A 103 7.83 -6.80 4.28
C CYS A 103 6.59 -7.03 3.41
N ALA A 104 5.45 -6.54 3.84
CA ALA A 104 4.19 -6.69 3.15
C ALA A 104 3.71 -5.35 2.53
N HIS A 105 2.40 -5.10 2.51
CA HIS A 105 1.79 -3.98 1.81
C HIS A 105 2.15 -2.61 2.40
N LEU A 106 2.23 -2.51 3.73
CA LEU A 106 2.60 -1.29 4.43
C LEU A 106 4.11 -1.29 4.75
N ALA A 107 4.92 -1.11 3.71
CA ALA A 107 6.37 -1.18 3.82
C ALA A 107 6.96 -0.20 4.83
N GLN A 108 6.36 0.97 5.02
CA GLN A 108 6.78 1.96 6.02
C GLN A 108 6.55 1.50 7.47
N GLU A 109 5.66 0.53 7.69
CA GLU A 109 5.42 -0.08 9.00
C GLU A 109 6.34 -1.28 9.25
N ASP A 110 6.53 -2.12 8.22
CA ASP A 110 7.36 -3.31 8.35
C ASP A 110 8.87 -3.00 8.34
N ALA A 111 9.29 -1.99 7.57
CA ALA A 111 10.70 -1.69 7.33
C ALA A 111 10.96 -0.17 7.20
N PRO A 112 10.65 0.65 8.22
CA PRO A 112 10.75 2.11 8.16
C PRO A 112 12.17 2.60 7.85
N GLU A 113 13.19 1.94 8.40
CA GLU A 113 14.58 2.31 8.16
C GLU A 113 14.99 2.09 6.69
N ALA A 114 14.62 0.96 6.10
CA ALA A 114 14.92 0.66 4.71
C ALA A 114 14.19 1.62 3.76
N VAL A 115 12.93 1.92 4.04
CA VAL A 115 12.16 2.92 3.27
C VAL A 115 12.79 4.30 3.38
N ALA A 116 13.20 4.72 4.57
CA ALA A 116 13.86 6.02 4.79
C ALA A 116 15.22 6.10 4.07
N GLU A 117 16.01 5.03 4.10
CA GLU A 117 17.29 4.93 3.37
C GLU A 117 17.07 5.07 1.86
N PHE A 118 16.17 4.28 1.29
CA PHE A 118 15.87 4.35 -0.15
C PHE A 118 15.37 5.73 -0.58
N LEU A 119 14.51 6.36 0.21
CA LEU A 119 14.03 7.71 -0.07
C LEU A 119 15.17 8.75 0.00
N THR A 120 16.02 8.64 1.00
CA THR A 120 17.17 9.55 1.17
C THR A 120 18.12 9.43 0.00
N ASP A 121 18.48 8.22 -0.40
CA ASP A 121 19.38 7.97 -1.53
C ASP A 121 18.78 8.45 -2.85
N PHE A 122 17.48 8.22 -3.06
CA PHE A 122 16.80 8.59 -4.29
C PHE A 122 16.60 10.10 -4.44
N LEU A 123 16.42 10.81 -3.34
CA LEU A 123 16.21 12.27 -3.30
C LEU A 123 17.50 13.07 -3.11
N ALA A 124 18.63 12.38 -2.89
CA ALA A 124 19.92 13.05 -2.79
C ALA A 124 20.24 13.81 -4.09
N PRO A 125 20.80 15.06 -3.99
CA PRO A 125 21.14 15.88 -5.15
C PRO A 125 22.24 15.29 -6.01
#